data_e30c4f8235fefefced628a46fcf0b2c5
#
_entry.id   e30c4f8235fefefced628a46fcf0b2c5
#
_cell.length_a   1.000
_cell.length_b   1.000
_cell.length_c   1.000
_cell.angle_alpha   90.00
_cell.angle_beta   90.00
_cell.angle_gamma   90.00
#
_symmetry.space_group_name_H-M   'P 1'
#
loop_
_entity.id
_entity.type
_entity.pdbx_description
1 polymer ?
#
loop_
_entity_poly.entity_id
_entity_poly.type
_entity_poly.pdbx_seq_one_letter_code
_entity_poly.pdbx_strand_id
1 'polypeptide(L)'
;ASIAIATSMTEKGTPSIAGEFISVSVGDVVDQAIAENRILVANADPYQGGAQEGFYVSKSVLDANPQIKTVEDLLAHPELVGGKVFTCPGGWGCNATMTNNLIALDVESKGFELVTPGSGAAFDASIANAAARGHGWFGFYWAPAGMLSKFGLVPLPTTAGYAGDEYWNSCATDVDCANPQVSDFPKPTIRSLMTPEFAAANPAMVEYLAKRDFSIDEINAQLIEMEAQQATAEEAVESFFANNEDIWADWFTAEEAAKIKAAL
;
A
#
# COMPACT_ATOMS: atom_id res chain seq x y z
N ALA A 1 3.21 9.37 -0.21
CA ALA A 1 2.90 10.14 1.00
C ALA A 1 3.69 9.68 2.23
N SER A 2 4.15 8.42 2.32
CA SER A 2 4.83 7.90 3.51
C SER A 2 6.10 8.68 3.88
N ILE A 3 6.95 9.04 2.92
CA ILE A 3 8.16 9.86 3.18
C ILE A 3 7.79 11.21 3.81
N ALA A 4 6.81 11.91 3.23
CA ALA A 4 6.40 13.23 3.74
C ALA A 4 5.79 13.13 5.14
N ILE A 5 5.03 12.07 5.44
CA ILE A 5 4.48 11.81 6.77
C ILE A 5 5.63 11.56 7.77
N ALA A 6 6.56 10.67 7.46
CA ALA A 6 7.71 10.37 8.33
C ALA A 6 8.54 11.62 8.62
N THR A 7 8.89 12.39 7.59
CA THR A 7 9.62 13.64 7.75
C THR A 7 8.87 14.64 8.63
N SER A 8 7.56 14.83 8.40
CA SER A 8 6.75 15.76 9.19
C SER A 8 6.59 15.32 10.64
N MET A 9 6.36 14.02 10.89
CA MET A 9 6.33 13.47 12.25
C MET A 9 7.64 13.71 12.99
N THR A 10 8.76 13.44 12.30
CA THR A 10 10.11 13.56 12.89
C THR A 10 10.51 15.00 13.18
N GLU A 11 10.21 15.94 12.27
CA GLU A 11 10.67 17.32 12.36
C GLU A 11 9.69 18.24 13.10
N LYS A 12 8.39 17.96 13.01
CA LYS A 12 7.33 18.85 13.47
C LYS A 12 6.40 18.22 14.51
N GLY A 13 6.54 16.90 14.78
CA GLY A 13 5.62 16.17 15.64
C GLY A 13 4.20 16.02 15.07
N THR A 14 4.01 16.23 13.78
CA THR A 14 2.69 16.15 13.12
C THR A 14 2.73 15.39 11.81
N PRO A 15 1.74 14.50 11.55
CA PRO A 15 0.70 14.05 12.48
C PRO A 15 1.28 13.35 13.73
N SER A 16 0.55 13.35 14.84
CA SER A 16 1.01 12.70 16.08
C SER A 16 0.91 11.18 16.03
N ILE A 17 0.06 10.64 15.14
CA ILE A 17 -0.15 9.22 14.88
C ILE A 17 -0.16 8.99 13.37
N ALA A 18 0.46 7.89 12.94
CA ALA A 18 0.22 7.24 11.66
C ALA A 18 -0.23 5.80 11.94
N GLY A 19 -1.53 5.56 11.91
CA GLY A 19 -2.13 4.28 12.27
C GLY A 19 -1.77 3.15 11.29
N GLU A 20 -1.47 3.51 10.06
CA GLU A 20 -0.94 2.64 9.00
C GLU A 20 0.22 3.36 8.32
N PHE A 21 1.38 2.73 8.33
CA PHE A 21 2.58 3.25 7.70
C PHE A 21 3.30 2.12 6.96
N ILE A 22 3.30 2.19 5.65
CA ILE A 22 4.01 1.25 4.79
C ILE A 22 5.46 1.73 4.64
N SER A 23 6.42 0.92 5.09
CA SER A 23 7.83 1.33 5.23
C SER A 23 8.76 0.86 4.12
N VAL A 24 8.34 -0.06 3.26
CA VAL A 24 9.23 -0.74 2.29
C VAL A 24 9.93 0.19 1.30
N SER A 25 9.31 1.32 0.99
CA SER A 25 9.83 2.27 -0.01
C SER A 25 10.24 3.63 0.58
N VAL A 26 10.48 3.72 1.89
CA VAL A 26 10.84 4.99 2.57
C VAL A 26 12.32 5.06 2.99
N GLY A 27 13.10 4.01 2.71
CA GLY A 27 14.52 3.94 3.08
C GLY A 27 14.74 4.01 4.60
N ASP A 28 15.94 4.35 5.00
CA ASP A 28 16.39 4.34 6.39
C ASP A 28 15.83 5.49 7.26
N VAL A 29 15.11 6.45 6.67
CA VAL A 29 14.67 7.68 7.38
C VAL A 29 13.81 7.34 8.60
N VAL A 30 12.88 6.39 8.47
CA VAL A 30 12.01 5.98 9.56
C VAL A 30 12.75 5.15 10.58
N ASP A 31 13.57 4.20 10.13
CA ASP A 31 14.33 3.33 11.04
C ASP A 31 15.36 4.13 11.84
N GLN A 32 15.99 5.14 11.24
CA GLN A 32 16.83 6.09 11.96
C GLN A 32 16.04 6.90 12.99
N ALA A 33 14.87 7.43 12.62
CA ALA A 33 14.03 8.19 13.53
C ALA A 33 13.54 7.33 14.72
N ILE A 34 13.28 6.04 14.49
CA ILE A 34 12.94 5.08 15.56
C ILE A 34 14.16 4.83 16.46
N ALA A 35 15.34 4.59 15.88
CA ALA A 35 16.57 4.37 16.64
C ALA A 35 16.95 5.57 17.52
N GLU A 36 16.63 6.78 17.08
CA GLU A 36 16.84 8.04 17.80
C GLU A 36 15.68 8.40 18.76
N ASN A 37 14.67 7.55 18.90
CA ASN A 37 13.47 7.78 19.69
C ASN A 37 12.69 9.05 19.30
N ARG A 38 12.76 9.48 18.06
CA ARG A 38 11.96 10.60 17.49
C ARG A 38 10.58 10.14 17.02
N ILE A 39 10.47 8.85 16.72
CA ILE A 39 9.21 8.15 16.40
C ILE A 39 9.18 6.87 17.22
N LEU A 40 8.02 6.50 17.73
CA LEU A 40 7.78 5.23 18.40
C LEU A 40 6.93 4.31 17.53
N VAL A 41 7.23 3.02 17.59
CA VAL A 41 6.39 1.96 16.99
C VAL A 41 5.37 1.52 18.02
N ALA A 42 4.11 1.82 17.79
CA ALA A 42 3.01 1.37 18.65
C ALA A 42 2.61 -0.07 18.33
N ASN A 43 2.63 -0.43 17.04
CA ASN A 43 2.39 -1.78 16.57
C ASN A 43 3.30 -2.05 15.36
N ALA A 44 4.04 -3.16 15.41
CA ALA A 44 5.00 -3.52 14.37
C ALA A 44 4.37 -4.29 13.18
N ASP A 45 3.18 -4.84 13.36
CA ASP A 45 2.45 -5.58 12.31
C ASP A 45 0.93 -5.53 12.61
N PRO A 46 0.26 -4.38 12.40
CA PRO A 46 -1.18 -4.22 12.64
C PRO A 46 -2.04 -4.99 11.63
N TYR A 47 -1.45 -5.59 10.61
CA TYR A 47 -2.15 -6.38 9.58
C TYR A 47 -1.52 -7.76 9.43
N GLN A 48 -2.12 -8.74 10.08
CA GLN A 48 -1.68 -10.14 9.99
C GLN A 48 -1.78 -10.64 8.54
N GLY A 49 -0.70 -11.27 8.06
CA GLY A 49 -0.60 -11.69 6.67
C GLY A 49 0.12 -10.69 5.78
N GLY A 50 0.31 -9.47 6.27
CA GLY A 50 1.09 -8.39 5.64
C GLY A 50 0.43 -7.79 4.41
N ALA A 51 1.00 -6.68 3.97
CA ALA A 51 0.64 -6.05 2.72
C ALA A 51 1.39 -6.66 1.53
N GLN A 52 1.01 -6.25 0.34
CA GLN A 52 1.71 -6.58 -0.89
C GLN A 52 1.81 -5.32 -1.75
N GLU A 53 2.98 -5.03 -2.27
CA GLU A 53 3.21 -4.01 -3.29
C GLU A 53 3.81 -4.64 -4.53
N GLY A 54 3.60 -4.03 -5.71
CA GLY A 54 4.21 -4.52 -6.93
C GLY A 54 3.44 -4.18 -8.19
N PHE A 55 3.69 -4.95 -9.23
CA PHE A 55 2.91 -4.89 -10.45
C PHE A 55 1.55 -5.54 -10.29
N TYR A 56 0.53 -4.85 -10.75
CA TYR A 56 -0.85 -5.34 -10.80
C TYR A 56 -1.42 -5.20 -12.20
N VAL A 57 -2.33 -6.08 -12.54
CA VAL A 57 -3.02 -6.10 -13.83
C VAL A 57 -4.51 -6.39 -13.63
N SER A 58 -5.34 -5.93 -14.53
CA SER A 58 -6.75 -6.31 -14.54
C SER A 58 -6.91 -7.82 -14.69
N LYS A 59 -7.64 -8.45 -13.75
CA LYS A 59 -7.89 -9.91 -13.75
C LYS A 59 -8.50 -10.40 -15.07
N SER A 60 -9.36 -9.60 -15.70
CA SER A 60 -9.97 -9.90 -17.00
C SER A 60 -8.95 -10.14 -18.12
N VAL A 61 -7.78 -9.47 -18.04
CA VAL A 61 -6.67 -9.70 -18.99
C VAL A 61 -6.12 -11.11 -18.82
N LEU A 62 -5.86 -11.53 -17.57
CA LEU A 62 -5.32 -12.87 -17.29
C LEU A 62 -6.34 -13.98 -17.56
N ASP A 63 -7.62 -13.75 -17.24
CA ASP A 63 -8.69 -14.71 -17.50
C ASP A 63 -8.85 -14.99 -19.02
N ALA A 64 -8.70 -13.94 -19.84
CA ALA A 64 -8.76 -14.06 -21.30
C ALA A 64 -7.46 -14.60 -21.92
N ASN A 65 -6.33 -14.47 -21.21
CA ASN A 65 -4.99 -14.82 -21.68
C ASN A 65 -4.24 -15.67 -20.65
N PRO A 66 -4.64 -16.93 -20.40
CA PRO A 66 -4.10 -17.75 -19.32
C PRO A 66 -2.60 -18.13 -19.47
N GLN A 67 -2.00 -17.86 -20.62
CA GLN A 67 -0.56 -17.99 -20.87
C GLN A 67 0.26 -16.87 -20.19
N ILE A 68 -0.33 -15.72 -19.89
CA ILE A 68 0.33 -14.61 -19.21
C ILE A 68 0.42 -14.96 -17.70
N LYS A 69 1.63 -15.11 -17.20
CA LYS A 69 1.94 -15.46 -15.82
C LYS A 69 2.87 -14.47 -15.15
N THR A 70 3.61 -13.70 -15.94
CA THR A 70 4.60 -12.74 -15.48
C THR A 70 4.45 -11.39 -16.18
N VAL A 71 5.11 -10.39 -15.64
CA VAL A 71 5.22 -9.06 -16.26
C VAL A 71 5.80 -9.19 -17.67
N GLU A 72 6.85 -9.98 -17.82
CA GLU A 72 7.53 -10.17 -19.10
C GLU A 72 6.61 -10.80 -20.17
N ASP A 73 5.72 -11.73 -19.78
CA ASP A 73 4.71 -12.28 -20.68
C ASP A 73 3.75 -11.17 -21.15
N LEU A 74 3.29 -10.31 -20.22
CA LEU A 74 2.39 -9.20 -20.54
C LEU A 74 3.05 -8.16 -21.45
N LEU A 75 4.34 -7.90 -21.25
CA LEU A 75 5.09 -6.93 -22.05
C LEU A 75 5.25 -7.33 -23.54
N ALA A 76 4.98 -8.59 -23.90
CA ALA A 76 4.89 -9.03 -25.27
C ALA A 76 3.55 -8.65 -25.93
N HIS A 77 2.57 -8.13 -25.18
CA HIS A 77 1.19 -7.89 -25.59
C HIS A 77 0.67 -6.51 -25.14
N PRO A 78 1.32 -5.39 -25.55
CA PRO A 78 0.92 -4.05 -25.13
C PRO A 78 -0.54 -3.71 -25.44
N GLU A 79 -1.11 -4.27 -26.49
CA GLU A 79 -2.50 -4.05 -26.91
C GLU A 79 -3.53 -4.46 -25.83
N LEU A 80 -3.21 -5.41 -24.96
CA LEU A 80 -4.12 -5.91 -23.93
C LEU A 80 -4.40 -4.87 -22.82
N VAL A 81 -3.49 -3.91 -22.67
CA VAL A 81 -3.56 -2.86 -21.64
C VAL A 81 -3.43 -1.45 -22.25
N GLY A 82 -3.75 -1.34 -23.55
CA GLY A 82 -3.72 -0.07 -24.28
C GLY A 82 -2.33 0.54 -24.42
N GLY A 83 -1.27 -0.28 -24.37
CA GLY A 83 0.13 0.15 -24.50
C GLY A 83 0.59 1.07 -23.37
N LYS A 84 0.03 0.98 -22.18
CA LYS A 84 0.36 1.85 -21.04
C LYS A 84 0.76 1.05 -19.82
N VAL A 85 1.75 1.59 -19.09
CA VAL A 85 2.11 1.12 -17.76
C VAL A 85 2.14 2.31 -16.81
N PHE A 86 1.47 2.18 -15.66
CA PHE A 86 1.32 3.25 -14.70
C PHE A 86 2.29 3.08 -13.52
N THR A 87 3.11 4.11 -13.28
CA THR A 87 3.91 4.21 -12.05
C THR A 87 3.10 4.85 -10.93
N CYS A 88 3.71 4.92 -9.74
CA CYS A 88 3.17 5.73 -8.65
C CYS A 88 3.28 7.23 -8.97
N PRO A 89 2.45 8.07 -8.33
CA PRO A 89 2.61 9.51 -8.36
C PRO A 89 4.01 9.95 -7.91
N GLY A 90 4.52 11.01 -8.49
CA GLY A 90 5.79 11.62 -8.08
C GLY A 90 5.78 11.98 -6.58
N GLY A 91 6.90 11.74 -5.90
CA GLY A 91 7.05 11.94 -4.46
C GLY A 91 6.53 10.80 -3.57
N TRP A 92 5.98 9.73 -4.16
CA TRP A 92 5.78 8.47 -3.47
C TRP A 92 7.05 7.63 -3.52
N GLY A 93 7.34 6.84 -2.45
CA GLY A 93 8.54 6.00 -2.40
C GLY A 93 8.62 4.98 -3.55
N CYS A 94 7.50 4.40 -3.94
CA CYS A 94 7.41 3.45 -5.04
C CYS A 94 7.74 4.02 -6.44
N ASN A 95 7.78 5.36 -6.60
CA ASN A 95 8.03 5.96 -7.92
C ASN A 95 9.42 5.62 -8.45
N ALA A 96 10.46 5.72 -7.62
CA ALA A 96 11.83 5.36 -8.00
C ALA A 96 11.92 3.88 -8.37
N THR A 97 11.41 3.00 -7.50
CA THR A 97 11.43 1.56 -7.72
C THR A 97 10.72 1.13 -8.99
N MET A 98 9.53 1.69 -9.23
CA MET A 98 8.80 1.39 -10.48
C MET A 98 9.55 1.90 -11.70
N THR A 99 10.08 3.12 -11.66
CA THR A 99 10.85 3.68 -12.77
C THR A 99 12.07 2.82 -13.08
N ASN A 100 12.83 2.40 -12.07
CA ASN A 100 13.99 1.52 -12.23
C ASN A 100 13.61 0.16 -12.84
N ASN A 101 12.53 -0.46 -12.35
CA ASN A 101 12.02 -1.70 -12.93
C ASN A 101 11.62 -1.54 -14.40
N LEU A 102 10.92 -0.46 -14.74
CA LEU A 102 10.44 -0.24 -16.11
C LEU A 102 11.59 0.08 -17.09
N ILE A 103 12.65 0.75 -16.61
CA ILE A 103 13.89 0.92 -17.37
C ILE A 103 14.57 -0.45 -17.59
N ALA A 104 14.74 -1.24 -16.53
CA ALA A 104 15.35 -2.57 -16.63
C ALA A 104 14.58 -3.54 -17.53
N LEU A 105 13.25 -3.41 -17.55
CA LEU A 105 12.36 -4.19 -18.43
C LEU A 105 12.32 -3.67 -19.88
N ASP A 106 12.93 -2.51 -20.15
CA ASP A 106 12.94 -1.85 -21.47
C ASP A 106 11.54 -1.73 -22.09
N VAL A 107 10.61 -1.21 -21.28
CA VAL A 107 9.17 -1.19 -21.63
C VAL A 107 8.85 -0.32 -22.83
N GLU A 108 9.60 0.76 -23.05
CA GLU A 108 9.39 1.67 -24.17
C GLU A 108 9.66 0.99 -25.52
N SER A 109 10.76 0.19 -25.61
CA SER A 109 11.07 -0.57 -26.83
C SER A 109 10.02 -1.64 -27.13
N LYS A 110 9.27 -2.07 -26.11
CA LYS A 110 8.16 -3.03 -26.22
C LYS A 110 6.81 -2.38 -26.54
N GLY A 111 6.80 -1.07 -26.80
CA GLY A 111 5.61 -0.35 -27.21
C GLY A 111 4.73 0.16 -26.06
N PHE A 112 5.28 0.26 -24.85
CA PHE A 112 4.58 0.84 -23.69
C PHE A 112 4.93 2.31 -23.50
N GLU A 113 3.90 3.11 -23.26
CA GLU A 113 4.01 4.46 -22.73
C GLU A 113 4.07 4.40 -21.19
N LEU A 114 5.12 4.98 -20.60
CA LEU A 114 5.24 5.15 -19.16
C LEU A 114 4.37 6.32 -18.70
N VAL A 115 3.42 6.07 -17.81
CA VAL A 115 2.52 7.11 -17.28
C VAL A 115 2.74 7.31 -15.79
N THR A 116 3.16 8.52 -15.41
CA THR A 116 3.28 8.93 -14.00
C THR A 116 2.09 9.82 -13.64
N PRO A 117 1.14 9.34 -12.82
CA PRO A 117 -0.01 10.14 -12.39
C PRO A 117 0.43 11.32 -11.52
N GLY A 118 -0.27 12.46 -11.65
CA GLY A 118 0.05 13.65 -10.86
C GLY A 118 -0.42 13.61 -9.41
N SER A 119 -1.28 12.65 -9.04
CA SER A 119 -1.80 12.47 -7.68
C SER A 119 -2.39 11.08 -7.48
N GLY A 120 -2.66 10.69 -6.22
CA GLY A 120 -3.37 9.44 -5.91
C GLY A 120 -4.75 9.37 -6.56
N ALA A 121 -5.52 10.46 -6.53
CA ALA A 121 -6.83 10.51 -7.18
C ALA A 121 -6.73 10.34 -8.71
N ALA A 122 -5.72 10.91 -9.37
CA ALA A 122 -5.48 10.71 -10.80
C ALA A 122 -5.03 9.26 -11.10
N PHE A 123 -4.32 8.64 -10.16
CA PHE A 123 -3.91 7.26 -10.23
C PHE A 123 -5.11 6.32 -10.19
N ASP A 124 -5.99 6.46 -9.20
CA ASP A 124 -7.22 5.68 -9.08
C ASP A 124 -8.16 5.91 -10.27
N ALA A 125 -8.25 7.15 -10.74
CA ALA A 125 -9.02 7.48 -11.94
C ALA A 125 -8.49 6.78 -13.20
N SER A 126 -7.19 6.47 -13.29
CA SER A 126 -6.64 5.72 -14.42
C SER A 126 -7.20 4.29 -14.49
N ILE A 127 -7.36 3.64 -13.34
CA ILE A 127 -7.94 2.30 -13.21
C ILE A 127 -9.43 2.34 -13.60
N ALA A 128 -10.18 3.27 -13.00
CA ALA A 128 -11.60 3.45 -13.29
C ALA A 128 -11.87 3.74 -14.78
N ASN A 129 -11.04 4.58 -15.40
CA ASN A 129 -11.13 4.93 -16.81
C ASN A 129 -10.81 3.73 -17.74
N ALA A 130 -9.83 2.90 -17.38
CA ALA A 130 -9.54 1.68 -18.14
C ALA A 130 -10.74 0.73 -18.10
N ALA A 131 -11.26 0.46 -16.89
CA ALA A 131 -12.44 -0.39 -16.69
C ALA A 131 -13.68 0.14 -17.43
N ALA A 132 -13.98 1.45 -17.36
CA ALA A 132 -15.12 2.06 -18.05
C ALA A 132 -15.04 1.95 -19.58
N ARG A 133 -13.84 1.85 -20.14
CA ARG A 133 -13.60 1.66 -21.58
C ARG A 133 -13.52 0.19 -21.99
N GLY A 134 -13.61 -0.73 -21.05
CA GLY A 134 -13.43 -2.17 -21.31
C GLY A 134 -11.99 -2.55 -21.67
N HIS A 135 -11.00 -1.74 -21.27
CA HIS A 135 -9.58 -2.02 -21.46
C HIS A 135 -8.96 -2.61 -20.20
N GLY A 136 -7.91 -3.41 -20.37
CA GLY A 136 -7.05 -3.81 -19.29
C GLY A 136 -6.26 -2.62 -18.73
N TRP A 137 -5.94 -2.69 -17.44
CA TRP A 137 -5.02 -1.77 -16.77
C TRP A 137 -3.80 -2.53 -16.29
N PHE A 138 -2.61 -1.89 -16.31
CA PHE A 138 -1.36 -2.45 -15.83
C PHE A 138 -0.49 -1.36 -15.20
N GLY A 139 0.07 -1.63 -14.03
CA GLY A 139 0.94 -0.70 -13.32
C GLY A 139 1.23 -1.13 -11.89
N PHE A 140 1.78 -0.20 -11.11
CA PHE A 140 1.97 -0.40 -9.68
C PHE A 140 0.63 -0.38 -8.94
N TYR A 141 0.48 -1.25 -7.94
CA TYR A 141 -0.55 -1.09 -6.92
C TYR A 141 -0.15 -1.81 -5.62
N TRP A 142 -1.04 -1.78 -4.62
CA TRP A 142 -0.79 -2.40 -3.32
C TRP A 142 -2.05 -3.01 -2.72
N ALA A 143 -1.86 -3.99 -1.84
CA ALA A 143 -2.89 -4.59 -1.01
C ALA A 143 -2.55 -4.36 0.48
N PRO A 144 -3.56 -4.14 1.36
CA PRO A 144 -4.99 -4.07 1.07
C PRO A 144 -5.39 -2.72 0.44
N ALA A 145 -6.33 -2.75 -0.51
CA ALA A 145 -6.91 -1.54 -1.10
C ALA A 145 -8.25 -1.85 -1.76
N GLY A 146 -9.27 -1.01 -1.51
CA GLY A 146 -10.63 -1.20 -2.07
C GLY A 146 -10.68 -1.25 -3.60
N MET A 147 -9.78 -0.54 -4.26
CA MET A 147 -9.67 -0.52 -5.73
C MET A 147 -9.38 -1.90 -6.33
N LEU A 148 -8.67 -2.80 -5.60
CA LEU A 148 -8.37 -4.14 -6.08
C LEU A 148 -9.66 -4.95 -6.28
N SER A 149 -10.53 -4.95 -5.28
CA SER A 149 -11.81 -5.66 -5.35
C SER A 149 -12.78 -5.00 -6.31
N LYS A 150 -12.86 -3.67 -6.28
CA LYS A 150 -13.78 -2.89 -7.12
C LYS A 150 -13.51 -3.07 -8.62
N PHE A 151 -12.27 -3.14 -9.02
CA PHE A 151 -11.88 -3.20 -10.44
C PHE A 151 -11.21 -4.54 -10.83
N GLY A 152 -11.17 -5.50 -9.91
CA GLY A 152 -10.61 -6.82 -10.16
C GLY A 152 -9.13 -6.75 -10.54
N LEU A 153 -8.31 -6.00 -9.80
CA LEU A 153 -6.87 -6.00 -9.99
C LEU A 153 -6.23 -7.17 -9.23
N VAL A 154 -5.27 -7.81 -9.85
CA VAL A 154 -4.50 -8.92 -9.26
C VAL A 154 -3.00 -8.70 -9.44
N PRO A 155 -2.16 -9.19 -8.53
CA PRO A 155 -0.72 -9.07 -8.66
C PRO A 155 -0.20 -9.88 -9.85
N LEU A 156 0.84 -9.35 -10.50
CA LEU A 156 1.56 -10.00 -11.59
C LEU A 156 3.05 -9.99 -11.27
N PRO A 157 3.67 -11.14 -10.94
CA PRO A 157 5.08 -11.19 -10.58
C PRO A 157 5.99 -10.99 -11.79
N THR A 158 7.23 -10.59 -11.56
CA THR A 158 8.29 -10.67 -12.56
C THR A 158 8.89 -12.07 -12.60
N THR A 159 9.54 -12.41 -13.71
CA THR A 159 10.28 -13.67 -13.83
C THR A 159 11.51 -13.71 -12.90
N ALA A 160 12.09 -12.52 -12.64
CA ALA A 160 13.29 -12.40 -11.81
C ALA A 160 13.01 -12.64 -10.31
N GLY A 161 11.78 -12.34 -9.85
CA GLY A 161 11.47 -12.36 -8.43
C GLY A 161 12.16 -11.22 -7.67
N TYR A 162 12.26 -11.34 -6.35
CA TYR A 162 12.91 -10.33 -5.50
C TYR A 162 14.44 -10.44 -5.58
N ALA A 163 15.11 -9.36 -5.94
CA ALA A 163 16.56 -9.32 -6.16
C ALA A 163 17.40 -9.21 -4.86
N GLY A 164 16.75 -9.11 -3.70
CA GLY A 164 17.37 -9.08 -2.38
C GLY A 164 17.56 -7.68 -1.81
N ASP A 165 17.77 -7.65 -0.47
CA ASP A 165 17.83 -6.40 0.30
C ASP A 165 18.99 -5.48 -0.10
N GLU A 166 20.14 -6.06 -0.47
CA GLU A 166 21.31 -5.28 -0.89
C GLU A 166 21.00 -4.45 -2.14
N TYR A 167 20.43 -5.09 -3.18
CA TYR A 167 20.02 -4.39 -4.39
C TYR A 167 18.88 -3.41 -4.10
N TRP A 168 17.91 -3.83 -3.31
CA TRP A 168 16.76 -3.00 -2.96
C TRP A 168 17.19 -1.67 -2.33
N ASN A 169 18.05 -1.72 -1.32
CA ASN A 169 18.48 -0.54 -0.57
C ASN A 169 19.52 0.31 -1.31
N SER A 170 20.32 -0.28 -2.20
CA SER A 170 21.40 0.45 -2.88
C SER A 170 21.02 0.99 -4.26
N CYS A 171 19.95 0.46 -4.87
CA CYS A 171 19.63 0.81 -6.26
C CYS A 171 18.11 0.87 -6.51
N ALA A 172 17.32 -0.14 -6.12
CA ALA A 172 15.91 -0.20 -6.51
C ALA A 172 15.13 1.05 -6.04
N THR A 173 15.42 1.58 -4.85
CA THR A 173 14.78 2.76 -4.27
C THR A 173 15.50 4.07 -4.59
N ASP A 174 16.62 4.05 -5.30
CA ASP A 174 17.40 5.22 -5.67
C ASP A 174 16.98 5.71 -7.08
N VAL A 175 16.57 6.96 -7.18
CA VAL A 175 16.20 7.60 -8.46
C VAL A 175 17.38 7.74 -9.44
N ASP A 176 18.61 7.76 -8.91
CA ASP A 176 19.84 7.92 -9.66
C ASP A 176 20.57 6.59 -9.91
N CYS A 177 19.90 5.45 -9.69
CA CYS A 177 20.48 4.13 -9.93
C CYS A 177 20.97 3.98 -11.38
N ALA A 178 22.29 3.83 -11.53
CA ALA A 178 22.93 3.82 -12.85
C ALA A 178 22.69 2.52 -13.66
N ASN A 179 22.42 1.41 -12.98
CA ASN A 179 22.24 0.09 -13.60
C ASN A 179 21.07 -0.65 -12.94
N PRO A 180 19.83 -0.22 -13.18
CA PRO A 180 18.68 -0.86 -12.60
C PRO A 180 18.50 -2.30 -13.09
N GLN A 181 18.03 -3.16 -12.18
CA GLN A 181 17.68 -4.55 -12.46
C GLN A 181 16.19 -4.76 -12.18
N VAL A 182 15.63 -5.79 -12.80
CA VAL A 182 14.25 -6.20 -12.51
C VAL A 182 14.18 -6.84 -11.12
N SER A 183 13.22 -6.40 -10.33
CA SER A 183 12.98 -6.96 -9.01
C SER A 183 11.49 -6.87 -8.64
N ASP A 184 10.93 -7.93 -8.11
CA ASP A 184 9.69 -7.83 -7.36
C ASP A 184 9.90 -6.97 -6.10
N PHE A 185 8.81 -6.48 -5.54
CA PHE A 185 8.84 -5.76 -4.27
C PHE A 185 9.01 -6.74 -3.11
N PRO A 186 9.80 -6.40 -2.07
CA PRO A 186 9.80 -7.17 -0.84
C PRO A 186 8.42 -7.09 -0.17
N LYS A 187 8.13 -8.03 0.72
CA LYS A 187 6.91 -7.96 1.50
C LYS A 187 6.92 -6.69 2.37
N PRO A 188 5.95 -5.78 2.22
CA PRO A 188 5.95 -4.55 2.99
C PRO A 188 5.74 -4.84 4.48
N THR A 189 6.44 -4.08 5.33
CA THR A 189 6.11 -4.00 6.74
C THR A 189 5.15 -2.84 6.94
N ILE A 190 3.99 -3.11 7.52
CA ILE A 190 3.07 -2.08 7.99
C ILE A 190 3.32 -1.87 9.48
N ARG A 191 3.40 -0.61 9.89
CA ARG A 191 3.61 -0.22 11.30
C ARG A 191 2.59 0.83 11.71
N SER A 192 2.16 0.80 12.96
CA SER A 192 1.50 1.95 13.58
C SER A 192 2.55 2.77 14.29
N LEU A 193 2.68 4.04 13.90
CA LEU A 193 3.69 4.96 14.42
C LEU A 193 3.04 6.06 15.25
N MET A 194 3.78 6.59 16.24
CA MET A 194 3.37 7.75 17.03
C MET A 194 4.57 8.59 17.47
N THR A 195 4.30 9.85 17.83
CA THR A 195 5.32 10.70 18.43
C THR A 195 5.47 10.39 19.92
N PRO A 196 6.68 10.57 20.52
CA PRO A 196 6.91 10.34 21.94
C PRO A 196 6.01 11.21 22.84
N GLU A 197 5.79 12.47 22.46
CA GLU A 197 4.94 13.41 23.20
C GLU A 197 3.49 12.94 23.24
N PHE A 198 2.98 12.44 22.10
CA PHE A 198 1.63 11.90 22.04
C PHE A 198 1.50 10.65 22.91
N ALA A 199 2.46 9.73 22.81
CA ALA A 199 2.47 8.50 23.61
C ALA A 199 2.47 8.79 25.10
N ALA A 200 3.30 9.74 25.55
CA ALA A 200 3.36 10.13 26.97
C ALA A 200 2.06 10.74 27.48
N ALA A 201 1.35 11.50 26.63
CA ALA A 201 0.09 12.14 26.99
C ALA A 201 -1.13 11.21 26.91
N ASN A 202 -1.04 10.09 26.16
CA ASN A 202 -2.19 9.25 25.81
C ASN A 202 -1.91 7.74 26.01
N PRO A 203 -1.65 7.26 27.22
CA PRO A 203 -1.29 5.86 27.46
C PRO A 203 -2.37 4.86 27.01
N ALA A 204 -3.65 5.18 27.14
CA ALA A 204 -4.74 4.33 26.65
C ALA A 204 -4.70 4.15 25.12
N MET A 205 -4.31 5.19 24.36
CA MET A 205 -4.16 5.08 22.91
C MET A 205 -2.94 4.22 22.52
N VAL A 206 -1.87 4.27 23.33
CA VAL A 206 -0.72 3.37 23.14
C VAL A 206 -1.15 1.91 23.30
N GLU A 207 -1.91 1.59 24.34
CA GLU A 207 -2.41 0.23 24.60
C GLU A 207 -3.36 -0.24 23.47
N TYR A 208 -4.28 0.62 23.03
CA TYR A 208 -5.17 0.34 21.92
C TYR A 208 -4.40 0.04 20.64
N LEU A 209 -3.48 0.92 20.23
CA LEU A 209 -2.72 0.72 19.00
C LEU A 209 -1.81 -0.51 19.06
N ALA A 210 -1.26 -0.84 20.22
CA ALA A 210 -0.44 -2.04 20.41
C ALA A 210 -1.21 -3.35 20.24
N LYS A 211 -2.51 -3.33 20.56
CA LYS A 211 -3.39 -4.51 20.46
C LYS A 211 -4.18 -4.58 19.16
N ARG A 212 -4.36 -3.44 18.49
CA ARG A 212 -5.15 -3.37 17.27
C ARG A 212 -4.48 -4.14 16.16
N ASP A 213 -5.10 -5.22 15.74
CA ASP A 213 -4.67 -6.02 14.61
C ASP A 213 -5.86 -6.43 13.74
N PHE A 214 -5.58 -6.69 12.49
CA PHE A 214 -6.52 -7.20 11.50
C PHE A 214 -5.85 -8.28 10.67
N SER A 215 -6.60 -9.25 10.22
CA SER A 215 -6.20 -10.02 9.05
C SER A 215 -6.38 -9.19 7.78
N ILE A 216 -5.65 -9.53 6.74
CA ILE A 216 -5.84 -8.89 5.41
C ILE A 216 -7.25 -9.12 4.88
N ASP A 217 -7.86 -10.26 5.17
CA ASP A 217 -9.23 -10.57 4.73
C ASP A 217 -10.25 -9.67 5.44
N GLU A 218 -10.08 -9.39 6.73
CA GLU A 218 -10.94 -8.46 7.48
C GLU A 218 -10.83 -7.04 6.93
N ILE A 219 -9.62 -6.54 6.69
CA ILE A 219 -9.43 -5.21 6.08
C ILE A 219 -10.05 -5.15 4.68
N ASN A 220 -9.84 -6.16 3.85
CA ASN A 220 -10.45 -6.20 2.52
C ASN A 220 -11.98 -6.22 2.60
N ALA A 221 -12.56 -6.98 3.54
CA ALA A 221 -14.01 -7.01 3.74
C ALA A 221 -14.55 -5.62 4.11
N GLN A 222 -13.89 -4.91 5.04
CA GLN A 222 -14.28 -3.55 5.42
C GLN A 222 -14.16 -2.56 4.25
N LEU A 223 -13.10 -2.63 3.46
CA LEU A 223 -12.94 -1.78 2.29
C LEU A 223 -13.99 -2.04 1.20
N ILE A 224 -14.37 -3.31 0.99
CA ILE A 224 -15.45 -3.70 0.07
C ILE A 224 -16.78 -3.15 0.56
N GLU A 225 -17.09 -3.29 1.85
CA GLU A 225 -18.32 -2.79 2.45
C GLU A 225 -18.42 -1.27 2.35
N MET A 226 -17.35 -0.55 2.73
CA MET A 226 -17.26 0.90 2.61
C MET A 226 -17.53 1.38 1.17
N GLU A 227 -16.95 0.73 0.17
CA GLU A 227 -17.16 1.05 -1.25
C GLU A 227 -18.61 0.74 -1.70
N ALA A 228 -19.15 -0.40 -1.30
CA ALA A 228 -20.52 -0.80 -1.68
C ALA A 228 -21.58 0.15 -1.12
N GLN A 229 -21.37 0.66 0.08
CA GLN A 229 -22.26 1.59 0.77
C GLN A 229 -21.97 3.05 0.41
N GLN A 230 -20.87 3.35 -0.29
CA GLN A 230 -20.36 4.72 -0.51
C GLN A 230 -20.20 5.48 0.81
N ALA A 231 -19.81 4.75 1.86
CA ALA A 231 -19.68 5.26 3.22
C ALA A 231 -18.47 6.17 3.37
N THR A 232 -18.59 7.17 4.23
CA THR A 232 -17.45 7.93 4.73
C THR A 232 -16.58 7.06 5.65
N ALA A 233 -15.38 7.50 5.96
CA ALA A 233 -14.51 6.79 6.92
C ALA A 233 -15.14 6.68 8.30
N GLU A 234 -15.85 7.75 8.76
CA GLU A 234 -16.56 7.76 10.03
C GLU A 234 -17.69 6.73 10.05
N GLU A 235 -18.54 6.71 9.03
CA GLU A 235 -19.63 5.72 8.90
C GLU A 235 -19.09 4.29 8.82
N ALA A 236 -17.99 4.05 8.12
CA ALA A 236 -17.35 2.74 8.06
C ALA A 236 -16.81 2.29 9.41
N VAL A 237 -16.21 3.20 10.19
CA VAL A 237 -15.74 2.92 11.56
C VAL A 237 -16.90 2.62 12.49
N GLU A 238 -17.98 3.39 12.47
CA GLU A 238 -19.19 3.13 13.26
C GLU A 238 -19.79 1.76 12.91
N SER A 239 -19.95 1.46 11.62
CA SER A 239 -20.42 0.14 11.16
C SER A 239 -19.50 -0.99 11.61
N PHE A 240 -18.18 -0.80 11.52
CA PHE A 240 -17.23 -1.81 11.98
C PHE A 240 -17.40 -2.10 13.48
N PHE A 241 -17.41 -1.08 14.32
CA PHE A 241 -17.57 -1.27 15.77
C PHE A 241 -18.94 -1.85 16.14
N ALA A 242 -19.99 -1.52 15.42
CA ALA A 242 -21.32 -2.06 15.67
C ALA A 242 -21.46 -3.55 15.31
N ASN A 243 -20.75 -4.02 14.27
CA ASN A 243 -21.00 -5.34 13.69
C ASN A 243 -19.88 -6.37 13.89
N ASN A 244 -18.68 -5.98 14.41
CA ASN A 244 -17.51 -6.86 14.48
C ASN A 244 -16.91 -6.88 15.89
N GLU A 245 -17.74 -7.03 16.92
CA GLU A 245 -17.30 -7.04 18.33
C GLU A 245 -16.25 -8.12 18.61
N ASP A 246 -16.38 -9.27 17.98
CA ASP A 246 -15.47 -10.40 18.09
C ASP A 246 -14.03 -10.09 17.60
N ILE A 247 -13.87 -9.07 16.74
CA ILE A 247 -12.56 -8.60 16.27
C ILE A 247 -11.98 -7.58 17.26
N TRP A 248 -12.76 -6.57 17.65
CA TRP A 248 -12.22 -5.41 18.34
C TRP A 248 -12.29 -5.45 19.87
N ALA A 249 -13.11 -6.34 20.47
CA ALA A 249 -13.32 -6.30 21.92
C ALA A 249 -12.04 -6.47 22.73
N ASP A 250 -11.11 -7.28 22.27
CA ASP A 250 -9.83 -7.55 22.93
C ASP A 250 -8.79 -6.41 22.76
N TRP A 251 -9.07 -5.43 21.91
CA TRP A 251 -8.22 -4.25 21.77
C TRP A 251 -8.33 -3.29 22.97
N PHE A 252 -9.39 -3.42 23.72
CA PHE A 252 -9.76 -2.56 24.85
C PHE A 252 -9.84 -3.34 26.17
N THR A 253 -9.86 -2.62 27.28
CA THR A 253 -10.29 -3.21 28.55
C THR A 253 -11.79 -3.51 28.53
N ALA A 254 -12.25 -4.42 29.36
CA ALA A 254 -13.68 -4.77 29.44
C ALA A 254 -14.56 -3.55 29.76
N GLU A 255 -14.06 -2.59 30.57
CA GLU A 255 -14.78 -1.35 30.88
C GLU A 255 -14.89 -0.44 29.65
N GLU A 256 -13.79 -0.27 28.90
CA GLU A 256 -13.77 0.54 27.67
C GLU A 256 -14.65 -0.08 26.58
N ALA A 257 -14.55 -1.39 26.37
CA ALA A 257 -15.39 -2.10 25.42
C ALA A 257 -16.89 -1.94 25.75
N ALA A 258 -17.26 -2.00 27.04
CA ALA A 258 -18.64 -1.76 27.47
C ALA A 258 -19.11 -0.31 27.19
N LYS A 259 -18.22 0.68 27.36
CA LYS A 259 -18.53 2.08 27.03
C LYS A 259 -18.73 2.28 25.53
N ILE A 260 -17.88 1.66 24.69
CA ILE A 260 -18.00 1.71 23.23
C ILE A 260 -19.37 1.13 22.83
N LYS A 261 -19.70 -0.08 23.29
CA LYS A 261 -21.00 -0.70 23.02
C LYS A 261 -22.21 0.15 23.43
N ALA A 262 -22.10 0.87 24.53
CA ALA A 262 -23.19 1.73 25.00
C ALA A 262 -23.32 3.04 24.19
N ALA A 263 -22.31 3.38 23.39
CA ALA A 263 -22.29 4.57 22.55
C ALA A 263 -22.70 4.32 21.09
N LEU A 264 -22.69 3.04 20.66
CA LEU A 264 -23.16 2.58 19.34
C LEU A 264 -24.68 2.41 19.33
#